data_3056a5bdcd883de6804cc198cdeb5586
#
_entry.id   3056a5bdcd883de6804cc198cdeb5586
#
_cell.length_a   1.000
_cell.length_b   1.000
_cell.length_c   1.000
_cell.angle_alpha   90.00
_cell.angle_beta   90.00
_cell.angle_gamma   90.00
#
_symmetry.space_group_name_H-M   'P 1'
#
loop_
_entity.id
_entity.type
_entity.pdbx_description
1 polymer ?
#
loop_
_entity_poly.entity_id
_entity_poly.type
_entity_poly.pdbx_seq_one_letter_code
_entity_poly.pdbx_strand_id
1 'polypeptide(L)'
;MKKKKSLWNIFLIPILIIVFVQGAVPFLTLIFSGIRSNMENAVIGLDSHTVENRKVVLENDMIEQWSSVNKESDNLSSALTKVLSNHQMDMQGFMGSGRVQEEYLETVFYDMVEVLQYNSTSGIFLVLGNDGDTDSEGEYKGFWVRDSDPQTKTASRTDLLMERGSK
;
A
#
# COMPACT_ATOMS: atom_id res chain seq x y z
N MET A 1 -35.87 18.16 -77.67
CA MET A 1 -35.77 16.77 -77.17
C MET A 1 -36.08 16.75 -75.68
N LYS A 2 -37.30 16.28 -75.32
CA LYS A 2 -37.60 16.05 -73.84
C LYS A 2 -36.91 14.77 -73.39
N LYS A 3 -35.89 14.89 -72.48
CA LYS A 3 -35.27 13.72 -71.87
C LYS A 3 -36.37 12.96 -71.08
N LYS A 4 -36.72 11.74 -71.53
CA LYS A 4 -37.49 10.79 -70.72
C LYS A 4 -36.82 10.58 -69.43
N LYS A 5 -37.33 11.12 -68.31
CA LYS A 5 -36.91 10.81 -66.96
C LYS A 5 -37.21 9.31 -66.76
N SER A 6 -36.22 8.52 -66.53
CA SER A 6 -36.38 7.08 -66.27
C SER A 6 -37.34 6.95 -65.07
N LEU A 7 -38.35 6.13 -65.18
CA LEU A 7 -39.30 5.78 -64.12
C LEU A 7 -38.54 5.30 -62.88
N TRP A 8 -37.36 4.65 -63.05
CA TRP A 8 -36.50 4.23 -62.02
C TRP A 8 -36.02 5.39 -61.13
N ASN A 9 -35.67 6.54 -61.70
CA ASN A 9 -35.22 7.69 -60.89
C ASN A 9 -36.35 8.35 -60.11
N ILE A 10 -37.62 8.21 -60.58
CA ILE A 10 -38.79 8.79 -59.91
C ILE A 10 -39.09 8.01 -58.62
N PHE A 11 -38.90 6.72 -58.61
CA PHE A 11 -39.16 5.90 -57.43
C PHE A 11 -37.92 5.75 -56.52
N LEU A 12 -36.72 5.65 -57.08
CA LEU A 12 -35.49 5.41 -56.33
C LEU A 12 -35.11 6.61 -55.43
N ILE A 13 -35.29 7.83 -55.94
CA ILE A 13 -34.93 9.04 -55.16
C ILE A 13 -35.80 9.18 -53.88
N PRO A 14 -37.16 9.09 -53.94
CA PRO A 14 -37.97 9.15 -52.71
C PRO A 14 -37.65 8.03 -51.74
N ILE A 15 -37.43 6.79 -52.19
CA ILE A 15 -37.08 5.66 -51.32
C ILE A 15 -35.76 5.93 -50.62
N LEU A 16 -34.77 6.43 -51.33
CA LEU A 16 -33.45 6.73 -50.77
C LEU A 16 -33.51 7.85 -49.71
N ILE A 17 -34.36 8.87 -49.94
CA ILE A 17 -34.62 9.94 -48.98
C ILE A 17 -35.30 9.39 -47.73
N ILE A 18 -36.29 8.51 -47.85
CA ILE A 18 -36.99 7.91 -46.71
C ILE A 18 -36.03 7.07 -45.88
N VAL A 19 -35.19 6.23 -46.49
CA VAL A 19 -34.19 5.42 -45.79
C VAL A 19 -33.17 6.29 -45.08
N PHE A 20 -32.72 7.36 -45.72
CA PHE A 20 -31.78 8.30 -45.12
C PHE A 20 -32.38 9.02 -43.91
N VAL A 21 -33.60 9.49 -43.99
CA VAL A 21 -34.33 10.15 -42.88
C VAL A 21 -34.55 9.17 -41.72
N GLN A 22 -34.97 7.93 -42.02
CA GLN A 22 -35.19 6.90 -41.00
C GLN A 22 -33.87 6.51 -40.28
N GLY A 23 -32.72 6.58 -40.94
CA GLY A 23 -31.44 6.35 -40.32
C GLY A 23 -30.88 7.58 -39.58
N ALA A 24 -31.01 8.76 -40.17
CA ALA A 24 -30.44 9.99 -39.63
C ALA A 24 -31.17 10.51 -38.37
N VAL A 25 -32.49 10.38 -38.32
CA VAL A 25 -33.28 10.88 -37.17
C VAL A 25 -32.94 10.17 -35.88
N PRO A 26 -32.93 8.84 -35.77
CA PRO A 26 -32.53 8.16 -34.54
C PRO A 26 -31.05 8.42 -34.16
N PHE A 27 -30.15 8.54 -35.12
CA PHE A 27 -28.75 8.88 -34.86
C PHE A 27 -28.60 10.28 -34.27
N LEU A 28 -29.31 11.27 -34.80
CA LEU A 28 -29.35 12.63 -34.26
C LEU A 28 -29.99 12.68 -32.87
N THR A 29 -31.06 11.92 -32.65
CA THR A 29 -31.69 11.86 -31.31
C THR A 29 -30.75 11.24 -30.27
N LEU A 30 -29.96 10.24 -30.62
CA LEU A 30 -28.94 9.68 -29.72
C LEU A 30 -27.85 10.71 -29.37
N ILE A 31 -27.43 11.52 -30.35
CA ILE A 31 -26.40 12.54 -30.10
C ILE A 31 -26.98 13.68 -29.23
N PHE A 32 -28.19 14.13 -29.51
CA PHE A 32 -28.81 15.27 -28.81
C PHE A 32 -29.51 14.90 -27.49
N SER A 33 -29.81 13.63 -27.25
CA SER A 33 -30.56 13.20 -26.06
C SER A 33 -29.72 13.19 -24.77
N GLY A 34 -28.47 13.67 -24.79
CA GLY A 34 -27.63 13.74 -23.62
C GLY A 34 -27.09 12.37 -23.13
N ILE A 35 -27.26 11.32 -23.94
CA ILE A 35 -26.70 9.98 -23.58
C ILE A 35 -25.20 10.10 -23.31
N ARG A 36 -24.48 10.91 -24.07
CA ARG A 36 -23.07 11.16 -23.89
C ARG A 36 -22.80 11.80 -22.52
N SER A 37 -23.55 12.81 -22.15
CA SER A 37 -23.40 13.50 -20.85
C SER A 37 -23.74 12.56 -19.67
N ASN A 38 -24.79 11.74 -19.84
CA ASN A 38 -25.15 10.76 -18.82
C ASN A 38 -24.09 9.64 -18.67
N MET A 39 -23.46 9.21 -19.75
CA MET A 39 -22.37 8.25 -19.71
C MET A 39 -21.11 8.86 -19.07
N GLU A 40 -20.74 10.09 -19.43
CA GLU A 40 -19.61 10.79 -18.80
C GLU A 40 -19.83 10.95 -17.29
N ASN A 41 -21.02 11.37 -16.88
CA ASN A 41 -21.36 11.49 -15.46
C ASN A 41 -21.37 10.14 -14.73
N ALA A 42 -21.81 9.07 -15.37
CA ALA A 42 -21.78 7.72 -14.81
C ALA A 42 -20.35 7.21 -14.65
N VAL A 43 -19.47 7.45 -15.61
CA VAL A 43 -18.05 7.08 -15.55
C VAL A 43 -17.34 7.86 -14.44
N ILE A 44 -17.55 9.18 -14.36
CA ILE A 44 -16.98 10.01 -13.30
C ILE A 44 -17.49 9.56 -11.92
N GLY A 45 -18.75 9.20 -11.81
CA GLY A 45 -19.33 8.67 -10.58
C GLY A 45 -18.71 7.35 -10.16
N LEU A 46 -18.49 6.42 -11.08
CA LEU A 46 -17.82 5.15 -10.83
C LEU A 46 -16.35 5.33 -10.40
N ASP A 47 -15.62 6.21 -11.07
CA ASP A 47 -14.24 6.54 -10.72
C ASP A 47 -14.17 7.18 -9.33
N SER A 48 -15.05 8.12 -9.03
CA SER A 48 -15.11 8.77 -7.71
C SER A 48 -15.38 7.76 -6.60
N HIS A 49 -16.33 6.84 -6.77
CA HIS A 49 -16.60 5.78 -5.80
C HIS A 49 -15.41 4.81 -5.65
N THR A 50 -14.72 4.51 -6.73
CA THR A 50 -13.55 3.63 -6.69
C THR A 50 -12.40 4.29 -5.94
N VAL A 51 -12.16 5.58 -6.16
CA VAL A 51 -11.14 6.36 -5.45
C VAL A 51 -11.48 6.49 -3.97
N GLU A 52 -12.74 6.80 -3.63
CA GLU A 52 -13.17 6.91 -2.23
C GLU A 52 -13.05 5.58 -1.48
N ASN A 53 -13.45 4.47 -2.11
CA ASN A 53 -13.27 3.14 -1.51
C ASN A 53 -11.79 2.81 -1.28
N ARG A 54 -10.93 3.12 -2.24
CA ARG A 54 -9.47 2.91 -2.07
C ARG A 54 -8.90 3.78 -0.95
N LYS A 55 -9.37 5.02 -0.84
CA LYS A 55 -8.97 5.92 0.24
C LYS A 55 -9.34 5.34 1.60
N VAL A 56 -10.58 4.87 1.78
CA VAL A 56 -11.05 4.27 3.04
C VAL A 56 -10.23 3.00 3.38
N VAL A 57 -9.93 2.15 2.40
CA VAL A 57 -9.08 0.97 2.63
C VAL A 57 -7.68 1.39 3.08
N LEU A 58 -7.06 2.35 2.39
CA LEU A 58 -5.73 2.85 2.76
C LEU A 58 -5.72 3.51 4.15
N GLU A 59 -6.74 4.29 4.48
CA GLU A 59 -6.87 4.90 5.82
C GLU A 59 -6.99 3.83 6.91
N ASN A 60 -7.79 2.78 6.69
CA ASN A 60 -7.93 1.68 7.64
C ASN A 60 -6.62 0.89 7.79
N ASP A 61 -5.95 0.57 6.69
CA ASP A 61 -4.65 -0.12 6.71
C ASP A 61 -3.60 0.71 7.45
N MET A 62 -3.56 2.02 7.21
CA MET A 62 -2.67 2.93 7.93
C MET A 62 -2.98 2.98 9.43
N ILE A 63 -4.25 3.07 9.82
CA ILE A 63 -4.66 3.07 11.24
C ILE A 63 -4.24 1.76 11.92
N GLU A 64 -4.45 0.62 11.25
CA GLU A 64 -4.05 -0.69 11.77
C GLU A 64 -2.54 -0.78 11.96
N GLN A 65 -1.76 -0.33 10.97
CA GLN A 65 -0.29 -0.29 11.06
C GLN A 65 0.20 0.62 12.19
N TRP A 66 -0.38 1.81 12.35
CA TRP A 66 -0.02 2.73 13.44
C TRP A 66 -0.37 2.16 14.82
N SER A 67 -1.51 1.48 14.96
CA SER A 67 -1.88 0.84 16.24
C SER A 67 -0.94 -0.31 16.58
N SER A 68 -0.44 -1.04 15.57
CA SER A 68 0.56 -2.09 15.79
C SER A 68 1.91 -1.50 16.23
N VAL A 69 2.35 -0.37 15.68
CA VAL A 69 3.59 0.32 16.10
C VAL A 69 3.54 0.72 17.58
N ASN A 70 2.43 1.28 18.05
CA ASN A 70 2.27 1.64 19.46
C ASN A 70 2.36 0.40 20.36
N LYS A 71 1.66 -0.67 20.01
CA LYS A 71 1.72 -1.93 20.74
C LYS A 71 3.13 -2.50 20.80
N GLU A 72 3.85 -2.45 19.68
CA GLU A 72 5.22 -2.95 19.63
C GLU A 72 6.19 -2.06 20.41
N SER A 73 6.01 -0.75 20.41
CA SER A 73 6.77 0.15 21.29
C SER A 73 6.59 -0.20 22.75
N ASP A 74 5.36 -0.53 23.19
CA ASP A 74 5.08 -0.98 24.55
C ASP A 74 5.72 -2.33 24.85
N ASN A 75 5.68 -3.27 23.92
CA ASN A 75 6.33 -4.58 24.03
C ASN A 75 7.85 -4.44 24.19
N LEU A 76 8.49 -3.65 23.32
CA LEU A 76 9.93 -3.37 23.38
C LEU A 76 10.33 -2.71 24.71
N SER A 77 9.55 -1.73 25.14
CA SER A 77 9.77 -1.05 26.43
C SER A 77 9.61 -1.99 27.63
N SER A 78 8.64 -2.89 27.57
CA SER A 78 8.40 -3.90 28.60
C SER A 78 9.52 -4.93 28.63
N ALA A 79 10.00 -5.39 27.46
CA ALA A 79 11.14 -6.30 27.35
C ALA A 79 12.41 -5.65 27.90
N LEU A 80 12.67 -4.37 27.58
CA LEU A 80 13.79 -3.61 28.10
C LEU A 80 13.73 -3.50 29.63
N THR A 81 12.58 -3.11 30.17
CA THR A 81 12.36 -3.00 31.61
C THR A 81 12.64 -4.33 32.33
N LYS A 82 12.21 -5.44 31.72
CA LYS A 82 12.46 -6.79 32.25
C LYS A 82 13.94 -7.14 32.28
N VAL A 83 14.66 -6.85 31.20
CA VAL A 83 16.12 -7.11 31.11
C VAL A 83 16.86 -6.25 32.13
N LEU A 84 16.56 -4.96 32.23
CA LEU A 84 17.15 -4.06 33.23
C LEU A 84 16.91 -4.55 34.67
N SER A 85 15.70 -5.00 34.97
CA SER A 85 15.35 -5.54 36.28
C SER A 85 16.08 -6.82 36.60
N ASN A 86 16.22 -7.74 35.63
CA ASN A 86 16.93 -9.01 35.83
C ASN A 86 18.41 -8.79 36.14
N HIS A 87 19.03 -7.80 35.54
CA HIS A 87 20.43 -7.44 35.75
C HIS A 87 20.63 -6.39 36.85
N GLN A 88 19.57 -5.90 37.50
CA GLN A 88 19.62 -4.86 38.52
C GLN A 88 20.42 -3.62 38.10
N MET A 89 20.26 -3.22 36.83
CA MET A 89 21.01 -2.10 36.25
C MET A 89 20.07 -1.01 35.76
N ASP A 90 20.61 0.17 35.66
CA ASP A 90 19.95 1.33 35.05
C ASP A 90 20.25 1.42 33.54
N MET A 91 19.70 2.43 32.89
CA MET A 91 19.91 2.66 31.47
C MET A 91 21.38 2.95 31.10
N GLN A 92 22.15 3.61 32.00
CA GLN A 92 23.55 3.87 31.76
C GLN A 92 24.36 2.57 31.81
N GLY A 93 24.06 1.69 32.77
CA GLY A 93 24.67 0.37 32.84
C GLY A 93 24.35 -0.49 31.63
N PHE A 94 23.10 -0.43 31.13
CA PHE A 94 22.70 -1.11 29.91
C PHE A 94 23.49 -0.64 28.69
N MET A 95 23.61 0.69 28.51
CA MET A 95 24.33 1.27 27.38
C MET A 95 25.83 0.94 27.41
N GLY A 96 26.41 0.72 28.60
CA GLY A 96 27.79 0.29 28.77
C GLY A 96 28.03 -1.23 28.68
N SER A 97 26.97 -2.04 28.64
CA SER A 97 27.05 -3.50 28.69
C SER A 97 26.66 -4.18 27.40
N GLY A 98 27.62 -4.38 26.51
CA GLY A 98 27.36 -5.02 25.22
C GLY A 98 26.73 -6.41 25.33
N ARG A 99 26.98 -7.15 26.39
CA ARG A 99 26.37 -8.47 26.62
C ARG A 99 24.87 -8.36 26.91
N VAL A 100 24.48 -7.39 27.75
CA VAL A 100 23.06 -7.21 28.11
C VAL A 100 22.28 -6.63 26.95
N GLN A 101 22.92 -5.80 26.13
CA GLN A 101 22.33 -5.32 24.88
C GLN A 101 22.07 -6.49 23.91
N GLU A 102 23.00 -7.44 23.78
CA GLU A 102 22.79 -8.64 22.96
C GLU A 102 21.62 -9.49 23.47
N GLU A 103 21.56 -9.72 24.78
CA GLU A 103 20.44 -10.45 25.41
C GLU A 103 19.08 -9.76 25.13
N TYR A 104 19.03 -8.43 25.22
CA TYR A 104 17.84 -7.67 24.87
C TYR A 104 17.47 -7.84 23.39
N LEU A 105 18.44 -7.67 22.48
CA LEU A 105 18.22 -7.82 21.04
C LEU A 105 17.75 -9.25 20.69
N GLU A 106 18.30 -10.26 21.34
CA GLU A 106 17.84 -11.66 21.16
C GLU A 106 16.41 -11.86 21.69
N THR A 107 16.07 -11.24 22.82
CA THR A 107 14.73 -11.34 23.42
C THR A 107 13.67 -10.75 22.49
N VAL A 108 13.92 -9.57 21.91
CA VAL A 108 12.95 -8.86 21.06
C VAL A 108 12.96 -9.29 19.59
N PHE A 109 13.96 -10.04 19.18
CA PHE A 109 14.14 -10.44 17.79
C PHE A 109 12.92 -11.19 17.22
N TYR A 110 12.40 -12.16 17.97
CA TYR A 110 11.27 -12.97 17.50
C TYR A 110 9.98 -12.16 17.42
N ASP A 111 9.78 -11.26 18.37
CA ASP A 111 8.62 -10.36 18.36
C ASP A 111 8.67 -9.43 17.14
N MET A 112 9.87 -8.90 16.82
CA MET A 112 10.08 -8.05 15.66
C MET A 112 9.89 -8.80 14.32
N VAL A 113 10.28 -10.08 14.25
CA VAL A 113 10.00 -10.92 13.07
C VAL A 113 8.50 -11.17 12.92
N GLU A 114 7.78 -11.40 14.03
CA GLU A 114 6.33 -11.56 14.00
C GLU A 114 5.64 -10.30 13.49
N VAL A 115 6.08 -9.12 13.95
CA VAL A 115 5.59 -7.81 13.47
C VAL A 115 5.84 -7.62 11.98
N LEU A 116 7.04 -7.97 11.51
CA LEU A 116 7.41 -7.92 10.10
C LEU A 116 6.42 -8.73 9.24
N GLN A 117 6.15 -9.95 9.64
CA GLN A 117 5.25 -10.87 8.92
C GLN A 117 3.79 -10.45 9.03
N TYR A 118 3.34 -9.98 10.21
CA TYR A 118 1.97 -9.53 10.42
C TYR A 118 1.62 -8.31 9.57
N ASN A 119 2.53 -7.33 9.54
CA ASN A 119 2.32 -6.09 8.82
C ASN A 119 2.67 -6.18 7.32
N SER A 120 3.13 -7.34 6.85
CA SER A 120 3.57 -7.53 5.45
C SER A 120 4.58 -6.46 5.01
N THR A 121 5.47 -6.06 5.92
CA THR A 121 6.51 -5.07 5.63
C THR A 121 7.74 -5.74 5.03
N SER A 122 8.46 -5.05 4.18
CA SER A 122 9.64 -5.59 3.50
C SER A 122 10.90 -5.60 4.37
N GLY A 123 10.88 -4.98 5.54
CA GLY A 123 12.00 -4.98 6.45
C GLY A 123 11.72 -4.27 7.76
N ILE A 124 12.47 -4.65 8.78
CA ILE A 124 12.46 -4.06 10.11
C ILE A 124 13.88 -3.99 10.64
N PHE A 125 14.20 -2.94 11.36
CA PHE A 125 15.51 -2.80 12.01
C PHE A 125 15.33 -2.27 13.42
N LEU A 126 16.25 -2.68 14.27
CA LEU A 126 16.40 -2.16 15.64
C LEU A 126 17.87 -1.85 15.89
N VAL A 127 18.15 -0.62 16.29
CA VAL A 127 19.51 -0.15 16.60
C VAL A 127 19.52 0.45 17.99
N LEU A 128 20.45 -0.01 18.79
CA LEU A 128 20.74 0.56 20.11
C LEU A 128 21.87 1.58 19.94
N GLY A 129 21.54 2.84 20.13
CA GLY A 129 22.47 3.96 20.01
C GLY A 129 22.77 4.58 21.37
N ASN A 130 23.98 5.05 21.56
CA ASN A 130 24.35 5.88 22.71
C ASN A 130 24.19 7.35 22.30
N ASP A 131 23.24 8.05 22.88
CA ASP A 131 22.89 9.45 22.54
C ASP A 131 23.88 10.48 23.16
N GLY A 132 25.02 10.02 23.67
CA GLY A 132 25.85 10.83 24.55
C GLY A 132 27.07 11.50 23.93
N ASP A 133 27.54 11.10 22.76
CA ASP A 133 28.80 11.70 22.25
C ASP A 133 28.88 11.55 20.72
N THR A 134 28.69 12.66 20.01
CA THR A 134 28.80 12.74 18.56
C THR A 134 30.22 12.52 18.04
N ASP A 135 31.22 12.48 18.91
CA ASP A 135 32.63 12.34 18.58
C ASP A 135 33.26 10.99 18.98
N SER A 136 32.56 10.17 19.75
CA SER A 136 33.02 8.79 20.00
C SER A 136 32.47 7.88 18.90
N GLU A 137 33.35 7.14 18.24
CA GLU A 137 33.00 5.98 17.42
C GLU A 137 32.33 4.92 18.34
N GLY A 138 31.11 5.23 18.78
CA GLY A 138 30.31 4.35 19.63
C GLY A 138 29.95 3.09 18.85
N GLU A 139 30.20 1.94 19.43
CA GLU A 139 29.80 0.65 18.89
C GLU A 139 28.27 0.56 18.93
N TYR A 140 27.61 0.74 17.76
CA TYR A 140 26.18 0.54 17.63
C TYR A 140 25.88 -0.94 17.48
N LYS A 141 25.00 -1.46 18.33
CA LYS A 141 24.50 -2.83 18.21
C LYS A 141 23.09 -2.82 17.68
N GLY A 142 22.81 -3.73 16.77
CA GLY A 142 21.49 -3.81 16.19
C GLY A 142 21.34 -5.00 15.27
N PHE A 143 20.13 -5.14 14.75
CA PHE A 143 19.85 -6.08 13.69
C PHE A 143 18.93 -5.46 12.64
N TRP A 144 19.03 -5.99 11.43
CA TRP A 144 18.12 -5.72 10.35
C TRP A 144 17.61 -7.04 9.78
N VAL A 145 16.30 -7.13 9.63
CA VAL A 145 15.64 -8.28 9.02
C VAL A 145 14.88 -7.81 7.81
N ARG A 146 15.07 -8.48 6.70
CA ARG A 146 14.37 -8.25 5.45
C ARG A 146 13.55 -9.47 5.09
N ASP A 147 12.31 -9.24 4.68
CA ASP A 147 11.45 -10.22 4.05
C ASP A 147 11.53 -10.03 2.53
N SER A 148 11.91 -11.07 1.79
CA SER A 148 12.01 -11.04 0.34
C SER A 148 10.67 -11.23 -0.36
N ASP A 149 9.66 -11.76 0.35
CA ASP A 149 8.29 -11.94 -0.15
C ASP A 149 7.23 -11.60 0.92
N PRO A 150 7.05 -10.32 1.24
CA PRO A 150 6.16 -9.89 2.33
C PRO A 150 4.68 -10.18 2.09
N GLN A 151 4.28 -10.60 0.89
CA GLN A 151 2.91 -10.96 0.59
C GLN A 151 2.58 -12.42 0.91
N THR A 152 3.59 -13.25 1.01
CA THR A 152 3.43 -14.67 1.33
C THR A 152 3.48 -14.88 2.83
N LYS A 153 2.32 -14.86 3.49
CA LYS A 153 2.17 -15.14 4.93
C LYS A 153 2.45 -16.61 5.31
N THR A 154 3.30 -17.29 4.54
CA THR A 154 3.66 -18.68 4.81
C THR A 154 4.77 -18.68 5.86
N ALA A 155 4.62 -19.50 6.88
CA ALA A 155 5.59 -19.66 7.99
C ALA A 155 6.97 -20.21 7.57
N SER A 156 7.31 -20.16 6.29
CA SER A 156 8.61 -20.52 5.76
C SER A 156 9.59 -19.38 6.04
N ARG A 157 10.45 -19.58 7.02
CA ARG A 157 11.52 -18.61 7.38
C ARG A 157 12.67 -18.61 6.38
N THR A 158 12.53 -19.23 5.23
CA THR A 158 13.60 -19.37 4.22
C THR A 158 13.79 -18.12 3.37
N ASP A 159 12.89 -17.17 3.44
CA ASP A 159 12.88 -15.90 2.72
C ASP A 159 13.31 -14.70 3.58
N LEU A 160 13.55 -14.92 4.88
CA LEU A 160 14.08 -13.90 5.77
C LEU A 160 15.62 -13.81 5.66
N LEU A 161 16.08 -12.63 5.29
CA LEU A 161 17.50 -12.25 5.34
C LEU A 161 17.74 -11.45 6.61
N MET A 162 18.69 -11.90 7.42
CA MET A 162 19.08 -11.24 8.66
C MET A 162 20.51 -10.75 8.57
N GLU A 163 20.74 -9.50 8.93
CA GLU A 163 22.05 -8.92 9.13
C GLU A 163 22.18 -8.41 10.56
N ARG A 164 23.26 -8.80 11.24
CA ARG A 164 23.67 -8.21 12.51
C ARG A 164 24.81 -7.24 12.23
N GLY A 165 24.66 -6.01 12.73
CA GLY A 165 25.69 -4.99 12.67
C GLY A 165 26.25 -4.73 14.06
N SER A 166 27.58 -4.78 14.17
CA SER A 166 28.34 -4.10 15.22
C SER A 166 29.35 -3.20 14.52
N LYS A 167 29.32 -1.93 14.82
CA LYS A 167 30.33 -0.98 14.39
C LYS A 167 30.87 -0.29 15.61
#